data_98a08dc30829d90ba6eb4a6ab1667f44
#
_entry.id   98a08dc30829d90ba6eb4a6ab1667f44
#
_cell.length_a   1.000
_cell.length_b   1.000
_cell.length_c   1.000
_cell.angle_alpha   90.00
_cell.angle_beta   90.00
_cell.angle_gamma   90.00
#
_symmetry.space_group_name_H-M   'P 1'
#
loop_
_entity.id
_entity.type
_entity.pdbx_description
1 polymer ?
#
loop_
_entity_poly.entity_id
_entity_poly.type
_entity_poly.pdbx_seq_one_letter_code
_entity_poly.pdbx_strand_id
1 'polypeptide(L)'
;MKINKLVLLAFLLLAFTKNQAQEKKLLTLKEAVEIAVTNSDDAALAKTKVETSKLELDNTKNNRYPSVKASGQYLRLSSAHVDSNIQSNNDSGSGSSSGSSAPLKIDQLMIGQVNVAMPIFNGFKLKNSIKESESLYKAETFSEKHSKEQIGLEVVDLFSSLFKAQQMTMLIEDNLKTADQRVKDFTAMEENGLIARNDLLKAQLQQSNVQLSLDNAKKNTAIANYKLITLLKLPQDTEVEIDIEAVKRDMASNQGNTSLGERNDLKALELKKAASESAIKIARGNYYPSLSLTGGYIAFDLNNVLTVTNAMNVGVGVSYDLSNIFKNGKQVKLAQSKAKETEIAVSLMNDQIKEEVFQAQQNYNLSLKQSLVYGKAVEQATENYRIVKDKYDNSLSDTNDLLEADYQQLQAKINQALSKADVAQKYYELQFASGKLTSSLNITQN
;
A
#
# COMPACT_ATOMS: atom_id res chain seq x y z
N MET A 1 54.31 -18.34 29.23
CA MET A 1 53.97 -17.28 28.23
C MET A 1 52.71 -17.57 27.37
N LYS A 2 51.81 -18.50 27.81
CA LYS A 2 50.54 -18.81 27.12
C LYS A 2 49.27 -18.25 27.79
N ILE A 3 49.36 -17.85 29.08
CA ILE A 3 48.21 -17.35 29.85
C ILE A 3 47.84 -15.90 29.50
N ASN A 4 48.81 -15.05 29.09
CA ASN A 4 48.56 -13.64 28.76
C ASN A 4 47.78 -13.44 27.44
N LYS A 5 47.82 -14.41 26.50
CA LYS A 5 47.04 -14.29 25.25
C LYS A 5 45.58 -14.63 25.46
N LEU A 6 45.24 -15.51 26.37
CA LEU A 6 43.85 -15.89 26.69
C LEU A 6 43.15 -14.76 27.47
N VAL A 7 43.85 -14.09 28.37
CA VAL A 7 43.33 -12.94 29.13
C VAL A 7 43.15 -11.73 28.21
N LEU A 8 44.04 -11.51 27.23
CA LEU A 8 43.89 -10.45 26.23
C LEU A 8 42.69 -10.71 25.27
N LEU A 9 42.47 -11.98 24.92
CA LEU A 9 41.33 -12.39 24.09
C LEU A 9 39.99 -12.25 24.84
N ALA A 10 39.96 -12.58 26.13
CA ALA A 10 38.80 -12.37 27.00
C ALA A 10 38.49 -10.88 27.21
N PHE A 11 39.53 -10.02 27.34
CA PHE A 11 39.34 -8.57 27.41
C PHE A 11 38.88 -7.95 26.08
N LEU A 12 39.30 -8.48 24.95
CA LEU A 12 38.83 -8.06 23.63
C LEU A 12 37.36 -8.47 23.39
N LEU A 13 36.92 -9.62 23.88
CA LEU A 13 35.52 -10.09 23.80
C LEU A 13 34.57 -9.28 24.72
N LEU A 14 35.05 -8.77 25.85
CA LEU A 14 34.28 -7.88 26.74
C LEU A 14 34.18 -6.44 26.23
N ALA A 15 35.05 -6.00 25.31
CA ALA A 15 34.99 -4.67 24.69
C ALA A 15 33.92 -4.58 23.56
N PHE A 16 33.34 -5.71 23.12
CA PHE A 16 32.27 -5.78 22.11
C PHE A 16 30.87 -5.86 22.69
N THR A 17 30.66 -5.78 23.99
CA THR A 17 29.34 -5.45 24.53
C THR A 17 29.10 -3.98 24.18
N LYS A 18 28.57 -3.74 22.97
CA LYS A 18 27.91 -2.48 22.65
C LYS A 18 26.88 -2.28 23.78
N ASN A 19 27.11 -1.31 24.65
CA ASN A 19 26.03 -0.71 25.42
C ASN A 19 25.02 -0.25 24.40
N GLN A 20 23.97 -1.02 24.19
CA GLN A 20 22.75 -0.56 23.52
C GLN A 20 22.08 0.40 24.50
N ALA A 21 22.66 1.62 24.61
CA ALA A 21 21.93 2.72 25.17
C ALA A 21 20.73 2.91 24.22
N GLN A 22 19.53 2.78 24.76
CA GLN A 22 18.29 3.05 24.08
C GLN A 22 18.39 4.43 23.42
N GLU A 23 18.45 4.47 22.10
CA GLU A 23 18.68 5.71 21.35
C GLU A 23 17.37 6.50 21.34
N LYS A 24 17.29 7.54 22.15
CA LYS A 24 16.16 8.48 22.11
C LYS A 24 16.27 9.31 20.83
N LYS A 25 15.31 9.16 19.96
CA LYS A 25 15.23 9.91 18.69
C LYS A 25 14.08 10.89 18.74
N LEU A 26 14.40 12.19 18.82
CA LEU A 26 13.42 13.24 18.61
C LEU A 26 13.00 13.20 17.14
N LEU A 27 11.70 13.02 16.89
CA LEU A 27 11.15 12.86 15.55
C LEU A 27 10.04 13.88 15.31
N THR A 28 10.11 14.58 14.18
CA THR A 28 9.02 15.43 13.70
C THR A 28 8.05 14.61 12.86
N LEU A 29 6.79 15.05 12.78
CA LEU A 29 5.80 14.37 11.94
C LEU A 29 6.22 14.33 10.47
N LYS A 30 6.78 15.42 9.96
CA LYS A 30 7.29 15.50 8.58
C LYS A 30 8.35 14.44 8.33
N GLU A 31 9.38 14.36 9.18
CA GLU A 31 10.45 13.35 9.06
C GLU A 31 9.89 11.92 9.14
N ALA A 32 8.92 11.66 10.04
CA ALA A 32 8.29 10.37 10.16
C ALA A 32 7.59 9.96 8.86
N VAL A 33 6.82 10.88 8.24
CA VAL A 33 6.15 10.61 6.97
C VAL A 33 7.14 10.44 5.83
N GLU A 34 8.21 11.24 5.74
CA GLU A 34 9.27 11.09 4.73
C GLU A 34 9.96 9.72 4.82
N ILE A 35 10.28 9.27 6.03
CA ILE A 35 10.88 7.95 6.27
C ILE A 35 9.90 6.84 5.83
N ALA A 36 8.64 6.91 6.25
CA ALA A 36 7.65 5.88 5.94
C ALA A 36 7.38 5.77 4.42
N VAL A 37 7.18 6.90 3.74
CA VAL A 37 6.94 6.95 2.29
C VAL A 37 8.14 6.44 1.49
N THR A 38 9.35 6.50 2.06
CA THR A 38 10.56 6.04 1.39
C THR A 38 10.90 4.58 1.72
N ASN A 39 10.73 4.15 2.97
CA ASN A 39 11.32 2.91 3.48
C ASN A 39 10.29 1.83 3.83
N SER A 40 8.97 2.15 3.94
CA SER A 40 7.97 1.15 4.31
C SER A 40 7.77 0.10 3.22
N ASP A 41 7.33 -1.10 3.63
CA ASP A 41 7.01 -2.18 2.69
C ASP A 41 5.84 -1.79 1.78
N ASP A 42 4.89 -1.00 2.27
CA ASP A 42 3.76 -0.53 1.49
C ASP A 42 4.19 0.45 0.39
N ALA A 43 5.16 1.32 0.68
CA ALA A 43 5.75 2.20 -0.33
C ALA A 43 6.53 1.40 -1.40
N ALA A 44 7.30 0.40 -0.97
CA ALA A 44 8.02 -0.51 -1.87
C ALA A 44 7.05 -1.32 -2.74
N LEU A 45 5.95 -1.82 -2.16
CA LEU A 45 4.89 -2.54 -2.88
C LEU A 45 4.22 -1.64 -3.92
N ALA A 46 3.85 -0.42 -3.55
CA ALA A 46 3.21 0.53 -4.47
C ALA A 46 4.14 0.86 -5.65
N LYS A 47 5.43 1.10 -5.40
CA LYS A 47 6.43 1.32 -6.45
C LYS A 47 6.59 0.09 -7.37
N THR A 48 6.64 -1.11 -6.79
CA THR A 48 6.76 -2.35 -7.57
C THR A 48 5.56 -2.57 -8.49
N LYS A 49 4.34 -2.22 -8.05
CA LYS A 49 3.13 -2.28 -8.90
C LYS A 49 3.23 -1.36 -10.11
N VAL A 50 3.76 -0.15 -9.96
CA VAL A 50 4.01 0.77 -11.07
C VAL A 50 5.03 0.18 -12.05
N GLU A 51 6.13 -0.40 -11.55
CA GLU A 51 7.12 -1.05 -12.38
C GLU A 51 6.54 -2.25 -13.15
N THR A 52 5.74 -3.08 -12.47
CA THR A 52 5.02 -4.20 -13.10
C THR A 52 4.11 -3.72 -14.23
N SER A 53 3.31 -2.69 -13.98
CA SER A 53 2.40 -2.15 -15.00
C SER A 53 3.16 -1.50 -16.18
N LYS A 54 4.33 -0.92 -15.92
CA LYS A 54 5.22 -0.44 -16.98
C LYS A 54 5.76 -1.58 -17.84
N LEU A 55 6.18 -2.67 -17.23
CA LEU A 55 6.65 -3.86 -17.95
C LEU A 55 5.53 -4.52 -18.76
N GLU A 56 4.28 -4.52 -18.25
CA GLU A 56 3.11 -4.98 -18.99
C GLU A 56 2.84 -4.11 -20.23
N LEU A 57 2.98 -2.78 -20.10
CA LEU A 57 2.89 -1.86 -21.23
C LEU A 57 3.98 -2.15 -22.27
N ASP A 58 5.23 -2.32 -21.83
CA ASP A 58 6.36 -2.59 -22.74
C ASP A 58 6.22 -3.97 -23.40
N ASN A 59 5.75 -4.98 -22.66
CA ASN A 59 5.41 -6.28 -23.23
C ASN A 59 4.28 -6.19 -24.27
N THR A 60 3.25 -5.36 -24.01
CA THR A 60 2.19 -5.10 -24.99
C THR A 60 2.73 -4.42 -26.25
N LYS A 61 3.65 -3.48 -26.11
CA LYS A 61 4.34 -2.82 -27.23
C LYS A 61 5.18 -3.79 -28.03
N ASN A 62 5.78 -4.80 -27.41
CA ASN A 62 6.60 -5.82 -28.08
C ASN A 62 5.80 -6.64 -29.10
N ASN A 63 4.47 -6.72 -28.97
CA ASN A 63 3.61 -7.36 -29.96
C ASN A 63 3.60 -6.67 -31.34
N ARG A 64 4.31 -5.54 -31.51
CA ARG A 64 4.59 -4.90 -32.81
C ARG A 64 5.71 -5.58 -33.59
N TYR A 65 6.62 -6.26 -32.88
CA TYR A 65 7.78 -6.88 -33.50
C TYR A 65 7.43 -8.21 -34.14
N PRO A 66 8.23 -8.65 -35.14
CA PRO A 66 8.06 -9.96 -35.74
C PRO A 66 8.17 -11.06 -34.68
N SER A 67 7.30 -12.04 -34.75
CA SER A 67 7.46 -13.29 -33.97
C SER A 67 8.23 -14.31 -34.82
N VAL A 68 9.22 -14.93 -34.22
CA VAL A 68 10.00 -16.03 -34.84
C VAL A 68 9.73 -17.29 -34.05
N LYS A 69 9.24 -18.32 -34.73
CA LYS A 69 8.91 -19.64 -34.12
C LYS A 69 9.67 -20.73 -34.89
N ALA A 70 10.45 -21.52 -34.19
CA ALA A 70 11.03 -22.75 -34.72
C ALA A 70 10.25 -23.93 -34.16
N SER A 71 9.89 -24.88 -35.01
CA SER A 71 9.18 -26.12 -34.58
C SER A 71 9.70 -27.30 -35.40
N GLY A 72 9.73 -28.47 -34.77
CA GLY A 72 10.07 -29.73 -35.38
C GLY A 72 9.04 -30.79 -34.94
N GLN A 73 8.63 -31.63 -35.90
CA GLN A 73 7.71 -32.72 -35.63
C GLN A 73 8.28 -34.00 -36.25
N TYR A 74 8.21 -35.09 -35.52
CA TYR A 74 8.44 -36.45 -35.98
C TYR A 74 7.12 -37.21 -35.80
N LEU A 75 6.57 -37.72 -36.92
CA LEU A 75 5.35 -38.48 -36.93
C LEU A 75 5.64 -39.87 -37.49
N ARG A 76 5.20 -40.88 -36.79
CA ARG A 76 5.14 -42.25 -37.28
C ARG A 76 3.74 -42.51 -37.82
N LEU A 77 3.66 -42.85 -39.09
CA LEU A 77 2.38 -43.07 -39.78
C LEU A 77 2.11 -44.57 -39.85
N SER A 78 0.88 -44.98 -39.58
CA SER A 78 0.45 -46.34 -39.78
C SER A 78 -0.43 -46.36 -41.02
N SER A 79 0.00 -47.06 -42.10
CA SER A 79 -0.79 -47.37 -43.28
C SER A 79 -1.14 -46.15 -44.16
N ALA A 80 -0.23 -45.19 -44.36
CA ALA A 80 -0.45 -44.14 -45.33
C ALA A 80 -0.27 -44.65 -46.76
N HIS A 81 -1.30 -44.53 -47.59
CA HIS A 81 -1.23 -44.78 -49.05
C HIS A 81 -0.96 -43.45 -49.74
N VAL A 82 0.02 -43.44 -50.66
CA VAL A 82 0.30 -42.28 -51.47
C VAL A 82 0.17 -42.65 -52.93
N ASP A 83 -0.80 -42.08 -53.59
CA ASP A 83 -0.90 -42.12 -55.03
C ASP A 83 -0.15 -40.95 -55.64
N SER A 84 0.95 -41.19 -56.33
CA SER A 84 1.73 -40.15 -57.00
C SER A 84 1.17 -39.91 -58.40
N ASN A 85 0.46 -38.79 -58.57
CA ASN A 85 0.08 -38.29 -59.89
C ASN A 85 1.21 -37.51 -60.60
N ILE A 86 2.45 -38.01 -60.54
CA ILE A 86 3.54 -37.39 -61.30
C ILE A 86 3.50 -37.94 -62.70
N GLN A 87 2.87 -37.18 -63.61
CA GLN A 87 3.00 -37.42 -65.06
C GLN A 87 4.43 -37.07 -65.46
N SER A 88 5.27 -38.13 -65.70
CA SER A 88 6.56 -37.96 -66.36
C SER A 88 6.32 -37.58 -67.81
N ASN A 89 6.46 -36.30 -68.13
CA ASN A 89 6.61 -35.87 -69.55
C ASN A 89 7.99 -36.30 -70.03
N ASN A 90 8.14 -37.56 -70.39
CA ASN A 90 9.24 -38.01 -71.26
C ASN A 90 8.63 -38.17 -72.66
N ASP A 91 8.90 -37.16 -73.48
CA ASP A 91 8.77 -37.23 -74.91
C ASP A 91 9.86 -38.19 -75.47
N SER A 92 9.45 -39.07 -76.36
CA SER A 92 10.26 -40.00 -77.15
C SER A 92 10.46 -41.44 -76.64
N GLY A 93 9.73 -42.39 -77.28
CA GLY A 93 10.16 -43.74 -77.50
C GLY A 93 9.33 -44.86 -76.92
N SER A 94 8.48 -45.38 -77.85
CA SER A 94 7.80 -46.69 -77.81
C SER A 94 8.36 -47.75 -76.88
N GLY A 95 7.52 -48.22 -75.94
CA GLY A 95 7.82 -49.38 -75.09
C GLY A 95 6.80 -49.61 -74.03
N SER A 96 5.74 -50.39 -74.32
CA SER A 96 4.81 -50.88 -73.34
C SER A 96 5.51 -51.69 -72.24
N SER A 97 5.52 -51.11 -71.03
CA SER A 97 5.62 -51.94 -69.82
C SER A 97 4.72 -51.31 -68.73
N SER A 98 3.57 -51.94 -68.54
CA SER A 98 2.71 -51.72 -67.36
C SER A 98 3.47 -52.20 -66.14
N GLY A 99 4.33 -51.35 -65.60
CA GLY A 99 4.90 -51.52 -64.28
C GLY A 99 3.89 -51.05 -63.25
N SER A 100 3.22 -52.00 -62.59
CA SER A 100 2.44 -51.71 -61.36
C SER A 100 3.46 -51.24 -60.32
N SER A 101 3.54 -49.94 -60.12
CA SER A 101 4.29 -49.37 -59.03
C SER A 101 3.68 -49.85 -57.74
N ALA A 102 4.43 -50.67 -56.98
CA ALA A 102 4.01 -51.07 -55.66
C ALA A 102 3.69 -49.81 -54.82
N PRO A 103 2.61 -49.80 -54.07
CA PRO A 103 2.23 -48.61 -53.29
C PRO A 103 3.35 -48.28 -52.36
N LEU A 104 3.85 -47.02 -52.44
CA LEU A 104 4.88 -46.50 -51.59
C LEU A 104 4.37 -46.46 -50.13
N LYS A 105 4.95 -47.28 -49.26
CA LYS A 105 4.61 -47.34 -47.86
C LYS A 105 5.38 -46.27 -47.11
N ILE A 106 4.65 -45.29 -46.61
CA ILE A 106 5.22 -44.21 -45.81
C ILE A 106 4.95 -44.50 -44.35
N ASP A 107 5.99 -44.62 -43.57
CA ASP A 107 5.87 -44.92 -42.11
C ASP A 107 6.43 -43.80 -41.24
N GLN A 108 7.15 -42.81 -41.81
CA GLN A 108 7.78 -41.73 -41.08
C GLN A 108 7.65 -40.40 -41.83
N LEU A 109 7.37 -39.34 -41.08
CA LEU A 109 7.37 -37.95 -41.56
C LEU A 109 8.13 -37.08 -40.56
N MET A 110 9.19 -36.43 -41.01
CA MET A 110 9.88 -35.39 -40.24
C MET A 110 9.62 -34.03 -40.86
N ILE A 111 9.26 -33.08 -40.03
CA ILE A 111 9.01 -31.69 -40.45
C ILE A 111 9.80 -30.77 -39.51
N GLY A 112 10.68 -29.94 -40.11
CA GLY A 112 11.34 -28.83 -39.44
C GLY A 112 10.92 -27.51 -40.09
N GLN A 113 10.52 -26.55 -39.30
CA GLN A 113 10.12 -25.24 -39.83
C GLN A 113 10.53 -24.09 -38.93
N VAL A 114 10.95 -23.00 -39.55
CA VAL A 114 11.12 -21.70 -38.90
C VAL A 114 10.14 -20.73 -39.55
N ASN A 115 9.22 -20.17 -38.75
CA ASN A 115 8.22 -19.23 -39.21
C ASN A 115 8.46 -17.85 -38.60
N VAL A 116 8.45 -16.81 -39.41
CA VAL A 116 8.49 -15.41 -39.04
C VAL A 116 7.14 -14.79 -39.41
N ALA A 117 6.46 -14.14 -38.44
CA ALA A 117 5.20 -13.44 -38.70
C ALA A 117 5.23 -12.06 -38.04
N MET A 118 4.90 -11.03 -38.84
CA MET A 118 4.80 -9.65 -38.37
C MET A 118 3.37 -9.13 -38.66
N PRO A 119 2.61 -8.73 -37.64
CA PRO A 119 1.28 -8.16 -37.84
C PRO A 119 1.40 -6.76 -38.45
N ILE A 120 0.81 -6.55 -39.64
CA ILE A 120 0.71 -5.24 -40.31
C ILE A 120 -0.58 -4.55 -39.86
N PHE A 121 -1.69 -5.30 -39.83
CA PHE A 121 -3.00 -4.82 -39.42
C PHE A 121 -3.77 -5.92 -38.69
N ASN A 122 -4.44 -5.59 -37.61
CA ASN A 122 -5.23 -6.51 -36.80
C ASN A 122 -6.52 -5.87 -36.30
N GLY A 123 -7.18 -5.04 -37.11
CA GLY A 123 -8.40 -4.37 -36.72
C GLY A 123 -8.18 -3.29 -35.61
N PHE A 124 -7.06 -2.63 -35.62
CA PHE A 124 -6.64 -1.63 -34.58
C PHE A 124 -6.51 -2.19 -33.16
N LYS A 125 -6.61 -3.52 -32.97
CA LYS A 125 -6.54 -4.14 -31.63
C LYS A 125 -5.23 -3.81 -30.94
N LEU A 126 -4.08 -4.00 -31.59
CA LEU A 126 -2.77 -3.73 -31.00
C LEU A 126 -2.61 -2.26 -30.59
N LYS A 127 -3.06 -1.32 -31.44
CA LYS A 127 -3.03 0.12 -31.12
C LYS A 127 -3.85 0.43 -29.86
N ASN A 128 -5.05 -0.14 -29.75
CA ASN A 128 -5.95 0.10 -28.62
C ASN A 128 -5.48 -0.67 -27.35
N SER A 129 -4.85 -1.88 -27.51
CA SER A 129 -4.24 -2.59 -26.36
C SER A 129 -3.09 -1.81 -25.77
N ILE A 130 -2.25 -1.19 -26.61
CA ILE A 130 -1.17 -0.31 -26.10
C ILE A 130 -1.76 0.90 -25.39
N LYS A 131 -2.83 1.51 -25.92
CA LYS A 131 -3.49 2.64 -25.28
C LYS A 131 -4.17 2.24 -23.96
N GLU A 132 -4.76 1.04 -23.88
CA GLU A 132 -5.31 0.47 -22.66
C GLU A 132 -4.21 0.29 -21.60
N SER A 133 -3.11 -0.41 -21.95
CA SER A 133 -1.98 -0.63 -21.05
C SER A 133 -1.31 0.69 -20.63
N GLU A 134 -1.23 1.69 -21.52
CA GLU A 134 -0.71 3.02 -21.17
C GLU A 134 -1.60 3.73 -20.14
N SER A 135 -2.93 3.62 -20.30
CA SER A 135 -3.87 4.19 -19.33
C SER A 135 -3.81 3.47 -18.00
N LEU A 136 -3.64 2.15 -17.99
CA LEU A 136 -3.44 1.36 -16.76
C LEU A 136 -2.13 1.69 -16.05
N TYR A 137 -1.03 1.85 -16.78
CA TYR A 137 0.25 2.28 -16.22
C TYR A 137 0.14 3.66 -15.57
N LYS A 138 -0.50 4.63 -16.25
CA LYS A 138 -0.77 5.95 -15.66
C LYS A 138 -1.68 5.87 -14.44
N ALA A 139 -2.70 5.01 -14.48
CA ALA A 139 -3.57 4.78 -13.34
C ALA A 139 -2.78 4.26 -12.13
N GLU A 140 -1.87 3.30 -12.34
CA GLU A 140 -1.06 2.75 -11.27
C GLU A 140 -0.07 3.78 -10.69
N THR A 141 0.45 4.69 -11.53
CA THR A 141 1.28 5.82 -11.06
C THR A 141 0.49 6.76 -10.12
N PHE A 142 -0.79 7.03 -10.39
CA PHE A 142 -1.65 7.80 -9.48
C PHE A 142 -2.07 6.97 -8.26
N SER A 143 -2.26 5.66 -8.41
CA SER A 143 -2.50 4.75 -7.28
C SER A 143 -1.31 4.73 -6.31
N GLU A 144 -0.07 4.76 -6.81
CA GLU A 144 1.13 4.90 -5.97
C GLU A 144 1.12 6.19 -5.17
N LYS A 145 0.81 7.31 -5.81
CA LYS A 145 0.70 8.62 -5.13
C LYS A 145 -0.37 8.59 -4.04
N HIS A 146 -1.51 7.96 -4.31
CA HIS A 146 -2.56 7.78 -3.29
C HIS A 146 -2.08 6.87 -2.15
N SER A 147 -1.34 5.80 -2.44
CA SER A 147 -0.75 4.94 -1.41
C SER A 147 0.22 5.70 -0.51
N LYS A 148 1.03 6.62 -1.06
CA LYS A 148 1.89 7.52 -0.27
C LYS A 148 1.08 8.43 0.67
N GLU A 149 -0.07 8.94 0.22
CA GLU A 149 -0.99 9.70 1.08
C GLU A 149 -1.57 8.81 2.21
N GLN A 150 -1.93 7.56 1.91
CA GLN A 150 -2.43 6.61 2.92
C GLN A 150 -1.36 6.26 3.95
N ILE A 151 -0.12 5.99 3.53
CA ILE A 151 1.02 5.77 4.43
C ILE A 151 1.23 7.01 5.31
N GLY A 152 1.15 8.20 4.73
CA GLY A 152 1.24 9.46 5.48
C GLY A 152 0.16 9.57 6.56
N LEU A 153 -1.08 9.22 6.25
CA LEU A 153 -2.17 9.22 7.23
C LEU A 153 -1.95 8.19 8.35
N GLU A 154 -1.48 6.99 8.01
CA GLU A 154 -1.15 5.96 9.00
C GLU A 154 -0.05 6.43 9.96
N VAL A 155 0.97 7.12 9.43
CA VAL A 155 2.00 7.74 10.28
C VAL A 155 1.39 8.78 11.21
N VAL A 156 0.50 9.66 10.71
CA VAL A 156 -0.20 10.65 11.54
C VAL A 156 -0.95 9.97 12.70
N ASP A 157 -1.65 8.88 12.43
CA ASP A 157 -2.42 8.14 13.43
C ASP A 157 -1.51 7.48 14.49
N LEU A 158 -0.42 6.83 14.06
CA LEU A 158 0.54 6.20 14.97
C LEU A 158 1.31 7.24 15.78
N PHE A 159 1.70 8.35 15.16
CA PHE A 159 2.39 9.47 15.80
C PHE A 159 1.50 10.13 16.88
N SER A 160 0.23 10.39 16.53
CA SER A 160 -0.76 10.91 17.47
C SER A 160 -1.00 9.93 18.62
N SER A 161 -1.11 8.64 18.34
CA SER A 161 -1.32 7.59 19.35
C SER A 161 -0.14 7.49 20.32
N LEU A 162 1.10 7.57 19.81
CA LEU A 162 2.30 7.55 20.65
C LEU A 162 2.37 8.82 21.54
N PHE A 163 2.10 9.98 20.96
CA PHE A 163 2.07 11.23 21.74
C PHE A 163 1.04 11.17 22.87
N LYS A 164 -0.19 10.73 22.58
CA LYS A 164 -1.25 10.56 23.58
C LYS A 164 -0.81 9.62 24.71
N ALA A 165 -0.20 8.49 24.36
CA ALA A 165 0.29 7.52 25.34
C ALA A 165 1.44 8.08 26.22
N GLN A 166 2.38 8.82 25.63
CA GLN A 166 3.46 9.48 26.35
C GLN A 166 2.93 10.55 27.32
N GLN A 167 2.00 11.40 26.86
CA GLN A 167 1.39 12.42 27.71
C GLN A 167 0.59 11.80 28.87
N MET A 168 -0.17 10.74 28.59
CA MET A 168 -0.90 10.01 29.63
C MET A 168 0.05 9.39 30.67
N THR A 169 1.14 8.75 30.22
CA THR A 169 2.15 8.18 31.11
C THR A 169 2.76 9.25 32.03
N MET A 170 3.16 10.40 31.46
CA MET A 170 3.73 11.51 32.21
C MET A 170 2.77 12.06 33.27
N LEU A 171 1.50 12.30 32.91
CA LEU A 171 0.49 12.85 33.82
C LEU A 171 0.15 11.89 34.96
N ILE A 172 0.06 10.57 34.68
CA ILE A 172 -0.22 9.56 35.72
C ILE A 172 1.01 9.38 36.60
N GLU A 173 2.23 9.45 36.07
CA GLU A 173 3.46 9.40 36.88
C GLU A 173 3.56 10.55 37.86
N ASP A 174 3.21 11.77 37.45
CA ASP A 174 3.16 12.93 38.33
C ASP A 174 2.03 12.80 39.38
N ASN A 175 0.90 12.24 39.02
CA ASN A 175 -0.17 11.95 39.97
C ASN A 175 0.22 10.87 40.98
N LEU A 176 0.98 9.84 40.56
CA LEU A 176 1.50 8.82 41.47
C LEU A 176 2.39 9.43 42.54
N LYS A 177 3.31 10.36 42.18
CA LYS A 177 4.14 11.07 43.13
C LYS A 177 3.32 11.81 44.21
N THR A 178 2.18 12.41 43.78
CA THR A 178 1.23 13.08 44.69
C THR A 178 0.55 12.05 45.59
N ALA A 179 0.08 10.91 45.03
CA ALA A 179 -0.53 9.84 45.81
C ALA A 179 0.44 9.21 46.83
N ASP A 180 1.72 9.00 46.44
CA ASP A 180 2.76 8.49 47.31
C ASP A 180 2.99 9.43 48.47
N GLN A 181 3.08 10.74 48.25
CA GLN A 181 3.24 11.74 49.30
C GLN A 181 2.02 11.75 50.24
N ARG A 182 0.80 11.68 49.69
CA ARG A 182 -0.44 11.63 50.47
C ARG A 182 -0.49 10.41 51.37
N VAL A 183 -0.09 9.22 50.90
CA VAL A 183 -0.03 8.02 51.75
C VAL A 183 0.96 8.22 52.91
N LYS A 184 2.14 8.85 52.68
CA LYS A 184 3.11 9.17 53.75
C LYS A 184 2.51 10.12 54.77
N ASP A 185 1.89 11.20 54.32
CA ASP A 185 1.25 12.20 55.18
C ASP A 185 0.14 11.57 56.01
N PHE A 186 -0.73 10.77 55.40
CA PHE A 186 -1.83 10.09 56.06
C PHE A 186 -1.39 9.02 57.05
N THR A 187 -0.28 8.34 56.76
CA THR A 187 0.35 7.39 57.73
C THR A 187 0.78 8.12 59.00
N ALA A 188 1.48 9.26 58.83
CA ALA A 188 1.89 10.06 59.99
C ALA A 188 0.68 10.65 60.75
N MET A 189 -0.36 11.04 60.07
CA MET A 189 -1.57 11.56 60.73
C MET A 189 -2.37 10.47 61.47
N GLU A 190 -2.44 9.25 60.93
CA GLU A 190 -3.11 8.10 61.58
C GLU A 190 -2.35 7.66 62.82
N GLU A 191 -1.00 7.55 62.73
CA GLU A 191 -0.12 7.22 63.89
C GLU A 191 -0.27 8.23 65.05
N ASN A 192 -0.61 9.50 64.72
CA ASN A 192 -0.86 10.55 65.71
C ASN A 192 -2.32 10.68 66.10
N GLY A 193 -3.21 9.80 65.60
CA GLY A 193 -4.64 9.80 65.89
C GLY A 193 -5.44 10.97 65.29
N LEU A 194 -4.88 11.67 64.27
CA LEU A 194 -5.48 12.82 63.62
C LEU A 194 -6.46 12.44 62.53
N ILE A 195 -6.34 11.25 61.93
CA ILE A 195 -7.32 10.70 60.95
C ILE A 195 -7.70 9.25 61.30
N ALA A 196 -8.80 8.78 60.80
CA ALA A 196 -9.25 7.41 60.97
C ALA A 196 -8.46 6.47 60.05
N ARG A 197 -8.25 5.20 60.48
CA ARG A 197 -7.52 4.18 59.70
C ARG A 197 -8.17 3.90 58.34
N ASN A 198 -9.50 4.02 58.20
CA ASN A 198 -10.22 3.84 56.92
C ASN A 198 -9.81 4.92 55.90
N ASP A 199 -9.45 6.13 56.31
CA ASP A 199 -9.01 7.19 55.42
C ASP A 199 -7.59 6.91 54.88
N LEU A 200 -6.66 6.39 55.69
CA LEU A 200 -5.40 5.89 55.24
C LEU A 200 -5.58 4.72 54.23
N LEU A 201 -6.44 3.76 54.52
CA LEU A 201 -6.72 2.63 53.63
C LEU A 201 -7.31 3.09 52.28
N LYS A 202 -8.14 4.13 52.23
CA LYS A 202 -8.63 4.74 50.99
C LYS A 202 -7.48 5.34 50.17
N ALA A 203 -6.60 6.10 50.82
CA ALA A 203 -5.44 6.69 50.15
C ALA A 203 -4.47 5.62 49.58
N GLN A 204 -4.23 4.53 50.34
CA GLN A 204 -3.44 3.39 49.85
C GLN A 204 -4.08 2.66 48.68
N LEU A 205 -5.41 2.47 48.71
CA LEU A 205 -6.14 1.87 47.60
C LEU A 205 -6.05 2.76 46.34
N GLN A 206 -6.21 4.07 46.49
CA GLN A 206 -6.09 5.02 45.39
C GLN A 206 -4.66 5.00 44.80
N GLN A 207 -3.61 5.00 45.65
CA GLN A 207 -2.21 4.87 45.22
C GLN A 207 -2.01 3.60 44.37
N SER A 208 -2.52 2.45 44.85
CA SER A 208 -2.42 1.17 44.14
C SER A 208 -3.11 1.22 42.77
N ASN A 209 -4.28 1.87 42.69
CA ASN A 209 -5.01 2.06 41.42
C ASN A 209 -4.23 2.97 40.45
N VAL A 210 -3.61 4.03 40.95
CA VAL A 210 -2.77 4.93 40.14
C VAL A 210 -1.52 4.20 39.64
N GLN A 211 -0.88 3.37 40.49
CA GLN A 211 0.26 2.54 40.09
C GLN A 211 -0.13 1.58 38.94
N LEU A 212 -1.25 0.87 39.08
CA LEU A 212 -1.73 -0.03 38.03
C LEU A 212 -2.06 0.73 36.72
N SER A 213 -2.62 1.94 36.87
CA SER A 213 -2.89 2.82 35.72
C SER A 213 -1.59 3.26 35.02
N LEU A 214 -0.53 3.56 35.80
CA LEU A 214 0.81 3.88 35.26
C LEU A 214 1.41 2.70 34.48
N ASP A 215 1.32 1.49 35.04
CA ASP A 215 1.86 0.30 34.40
C ASP A 215 1.14 0.03 33.06
N ASN A 216 -0.19 0.23 33.02
CA ASN A 216 -0.97 0.16 31.80
C ASN A 216 -0.59 1.26 30.78
N ALA A 217 -0.36 2.49 31.24
CA ALA A 217 0.05 3.60 30.38
C ALA A 217 1.44 3.34 29.78
N LYS A 218 2.41 2.87 30.59
CA LYS A 218 3.76 2.48 30.13
C LYS A 218 3.70 1.36 29.07
N LYS A 219 2.88 0.32 29.32
CA LYS A 219 2.65 -0.75 28.33
C LYS A 219 2.09 -0.19 27.02
N ASN A 220 1.10 0.70 27.08
CA ASN A 220 0.48 1.28 25.88
C ASN A 220 1.47 2.18 25.12
N THR A 221 2.33 2.92 25.82
CA THR A 221 3.41 3.71 25.22
C THR A 221 4.41 2.82 24.48
N ALA A 222 4.84 1.71 25.11
CA ALA A 222 5.74 0.76 24.47
C ALA A 222 5.12 0.14 23.20
N ILE A 223 3.84 -0.22 23.24
CA ILE A 223 3.12 -0.77 22.07
C ILE A 223 3.01 0.28 20.96
N ALA A 224 2.65 1.53 21.29
CA ALA A 224 2.53 2.60 20.31
C ALA A 224 3.90 2.92 19.68
N ASN A 225 4.97 2.98 20.47
CA ASN A 225 6.33 3.15 19.97
C ASN A 225 6.73 2.01 19.03
N TYR A 226 6.50 0.76 19.43
CA TYR A 226 6.82 -0.41 18.61
C TYR A 226 6.11 -0.40 17.25
N LYS A 227 4.83 -0.03 17.22
CA LYS A 227 4.08 0.10 15.96
C LYS A 227 4.70 1.16 15.04
N LEU A 228 5.02 2.34 15.58
CA LEU A 228 5.60 3.42 14.80
C LEU A 228 6.98 3.05 14.25
N ILE A 229 7.90 2.54 15.07
CA ILE A 229 9.25 2.14 14.61
C ILE A 229 9.20 1.00 13.59
N THR A 230 8.22 0.10 13.70
CA THR A 230 8.02 -0.99 12.73
C THR A 230 7.61 -0.44 11.37
N LEU A 231 6.66 0.49 11.31
CA LEU A 231 6.26 1.14 10.06
C LEU A 231 7.42 1.94 9.45
N LEU A 232 8.19 2.64 10.28
CA LEU A 232 9.34 3.44 9.86
C LEU A 232 10.60 2.61 9.54
N LYS A 233 10.59 1.29 9.80
CA LYS A 233 11.76 0.41 9.67
C LYS A 233 12.97 0.88 10.50
N LEU A 234 12.73 1.47 11.66
CA LEU A 234 13.78 1.86 12.61
C LEU A 234 14.22 0.66 13.45
N PRO A 235 15.42 0.70 14.07
CA PRO A 235 15.86 -0.33 15.00
C PRO A 235 14.87 -0.56 16.14
N GLN A 236 14.71 -1.81 16.59
CA GLN A 236 13.69 -2.20 17.58
C GLN A 236 13.88 -1.57 18.97
N ASP A 237 15.07 -1.13 19.29
CA ASP A 237 15.47 -0.49 20.55
C ASP A 237 15.35 1.04 20.52
N THR A 238 14.88 1.62 19.40
CA THR A 238 14.67 3.06 19.27
C THR A 238 13.47 3.53 20.10
N GLU A 239 13.69 4.46 21.00
CA GLU A 239 12.64 5.23 21.69
C GLU A 239 12.38 6.53 20.94
N VAL A 240 11.17 6.68 20.39
CA VAL A 240 10.78 7.90 19.69
C VAL A 240 10.22 8.91 20.68
N GLU A 241 10.80 10.11 20.70
CA GLU A 241 10.27 11.28 21.38
C GLU A 241 9.62 12.23 20.36
N ILE A 242 8.40 12.72 20.66
CA ILE A 242 7.59 13.49 19.71
C ILE A 242 7.70 14.98 19.97
N ASP A 243 8.08 15.77 18.92
CA ASP A 243 8.03 17.23 18.94
C ASP A 243 6.64 17.74 18.51
N ILE A 244 5.73 17.91 19.48
CA ILE A 244 4.38 18.42 19.22
C ILE A 244 4.40 19.92 18.85
N GLU A 245 5.41 20.68 19.27
CA GLU A 245 5.48 22.10 18.92
C GLU A 245 5.88 22.30 17.45
N ALA A 246 6.66 21.37 16.87
CA ALA A 246 6.88 21.34 15.43
C ALA A 246 5.58 21.11 14.67
N VAL A 247 4.74 20.15 15.11
CA VAL A 247 3.42 19.88 14.51
C VAL A 247 2.53 21.12 14.51
N LYS A 248 2.48 21.86 15.62
CA LYS A 248 1.69 23.10 15.71
C LYS A 248 2.22 24.19 14.77
N ARG A 249 3.53 24.33 14.63
CA ARG A 249 4.15 25.28 13.68
C ARG A 249 3.80 24.91 12.25
N ASP A 250 3.85 23.65 11.88
CA ASP A 250 3.50 23.16 10.55
C ASP A 250 2.02 23.39 10.23
N MET A 251 1.13 23.15 11.18
CA MET A 251 -0.31 23.45 11.03
C MET A 251 -0.57 24.94 10.82
N ALA A 252 0.11 25.80 11.59
CA ALA A 252 -0.06 27.26 11.50
C ALA A 252 0.41 27.82 10.15
N SER A 253 1.50 27.27 9.59
CA SER A 253 2.05 27.69 8.29
C SER A 253 1.14 27.32 7.11
N ASN A 254 0.28 26.32 7.25
CA ASN A 254 -0.54 25.75 6.18
C ASN A 254 -2.02 26.14 6.22
N GLN A 255 -2.46 27.00 7.14
CA GLN A 255 -3.87 27.37 7.33
C GLN A 255 -4.56 28.09 6.15
N GLY A 256 -3.86 28.41 5.05
CA GLY A 256 -4.41 29.18 3.93
C GLY A 256 -4.99 28.37 2.77
N ASN A 257 -4.87 27.05 2.73
CA ASN A 257 -5.14 26.29 1.51
C ASN A 257 -6.26 25.23 1.66
N THR A 258 -7.49 25.71 1.86
CA THR A 258 -8.72 24.86 1.98
C THR A 258 -9.36 24.47 0.65
N SER A 259 -8.76 24.78 -0.51
CA SER A 259 -9.29 24.32 -1.80
C SER A 259 -9.21 22.80 -1.91
N LEU A 260 -10.23 22.17 -2.48
CA LEU A 260 -10.19 20.75 -2.82
C LEU A 260 -9.00 20.49 -3.77
N GLY A 261 -8.10 19.60 -3.38
CA GLY A 261 -7.06 19.08 -4.27
C GLY A 261 -7.67 18.05 -5.24
N GLU A 262 -6.97 17.81 -6.33
CA GLU A 262 -7.34 16.69 -7.20
C GLU A 262 -6.84 15.38 -6.57
N ARG A 263 -7.74 14.56 -6.07
CA ARG A 263 -7.41 13.28 -5.42
C ARG A 263 -6.81 12.29 -6.42
N ASN A 264 -5.72 11.66 -6.01
CA ASN A 264 -4.97 10.73 -6.86
C ASN A 264 -5.72 9.41 -7.10
N ASP A 265 -6.54 8.94 -6.16
CA ASP A 265 -7.40 7.77 -6.31
C ASP A 265 -8.48 7.99 -7.37
N LEU A 266 -9.11 9.18 -7.42
CA LEU A 266 -10.06 9.55 -8.45
C LEU A 266 -9.40 9.60 -9.83
N LYS A 267 -8.21 10.24 -9.96
CA LYS A 267 -7.44 10.25 -11.21
C LYS A 267 -7.08 8.85 -11.69
N ALA A 268 -6.68 7.97 -10.77
CA ALA A 268 -6.42 6.57 -11.09
C ALA A 268 -7.66 5.88 -11.66
N LEU A 269 -8.82 6.10 -11.05
CA LEU A 269 -10.07 5.50 -11.49
C LEU A 269 -10.55 6.07 -12.84
N GLU A 270 -10.37 7.38 -13.09
CA GLU A 270 -10.66 8.00 -14.41
C GLU A 270 -9.77 7.43 -15.53
N LEU A 271 -8.50 7.14 -15.22
CA LEU A 271 -7.60 6.48 -16.15
C LEU A 271 -7.97 5.02 -16.39
N LYS A 272 -8.50 4.30 -15.38
CA LYS A 272 -9.08 2.97 -15.54
C LYS A 272 -10.35 3.02 -16.42
N LYS A 273 -11.17 4.08 -16.32
CA LYS A 273 -12.28 4.33 -17.24
C LYS A 273 -11.77 4.49 -18.68
N ALA A 274 -10.73 5.29 -18.91
CA ALA A 274 -10.13 5.45 -20.24
C ALA A 274 -9.55 4.15 -20.81
N ALA A 275 -9.02 3.27 -19.95
CA ALA A 275 -8.60 1.92 -20.32
C ALA A 275 -9.79 1.07 -20.76
N SER A 276 -10.90 1.06 -20.01
CA SER A 276 -12.12 0.31 -20.36
C SER A 276 -12.76 0.78 -21.67
N GLU A 277 -12.69 2.07 -21.99
CA GLU A 277 -13.10 2.58 -23.30
C GLU A 277 -12.21 2.05 -24.45
N SER A 278 -10.93 1.87 -24.18
CA SER A 278 -10.00 1.24 -25.14
C SER A 278 -10.31 -0.25 -25.32
N ALA A 279 -10.70 -0.97 -24.25
CA ALA A 279 -11.16 -2.35 -24.31
C ALA A 279 -12.40 -2.54 -25.22
N ILE A 280 -13.34 -1.59 -25.25
CA ILE A 280 -14.46 -1.61 -26.19
C ILE A 280 -13.95 -1.58 -27.66
N LYS A 281 -12.92 -0.74 -27.93
CA LYS A 281 -12.35 -0.62 -29.27
C LYS A 281 -11.58 -1.89 -29.67
N ILE A 282 -10.93 -2.55 -28.71
CA ILE A 282 -10.28 -3.84 -28.92
C ILE A 282 -11.32 -4.91 -29.28
N ALA A 283 -12.42 -4.98 -28.53
CA ALA A 283 -13.51 -5.92 -28.84
C ALA A 283 -14.10 -5.67 -30.22
N ARG A 284 -14.32 -4.41 -30.63
CA ARG A 284 -14.76 -4.05 -31.98
C ARG A 284 -13.74 -4.42 -33.04
N GLY A 285 -12.45 -4.46 -32.70
CA GLY A 285 -11.37 -4.86 -33.59
C GLY A 285 -11.54 -6.26 -34.20
N ASN A 286 -12.27 -7.15 -33.53
CA ASN A 286 -12.56 -8.50 -34.03
C ASN A 286 -13.52 -8.54 -35.24
N TYR A 287 -14.17 -7.43 -35.59
CA TYR A 287 -14.94 -7.34 -36.81
C TYR A 287 -14.12 -7.10 -38.09
N TYR A 288 -12.82 -6.84 -37.93
CA TYR A 288 -11.93 -6.56 -39.06
C TYR A 288 -11.05 -7.76 -39.36
N PRO A 289 -10.66 -7.97 -40.64
CA PRO A 289 -9.63 -8.95 -40.98
C PRO A 289 -8.27 -8.56 -40.39
N SER A 290 -7.40 -9.53 -40.21
CA SER A 290 -5.99 -9.31 -39.90
C SER A 290 -5.10 -9.52 -41.12
N LEU A 291 -4.05 -8.69 -41.21
CA LEU A 291 -3.05 -8.72 -42.27
C LEU A 291 -1.68 -8.90 -41.60
N SER A 292 -0.93 -9.88 -42.07
CA SER A 292 0.44 -10.14 -41.56
C SER A 292 1.40 -10.36 -42.72
N LEU A 293 2.65 -9.90 -42.54
CA LEU A 293 3.76 -10.33 -43.35
C LEU A 293 4.26 -11.65 -42.76
N THR A 294 4.40 -12.68 -43.59
CA THR A 294 4.85 -14.00 -43.19
C THR A 294 6.07 -14.41 -43.99
N GLY A 295 6.96 -15.12 -43.39
CA GLY A 295 8.13 -15.71 -44.09
C GLY A 295 8.62 -16.91 -43.29
N GLY A 296 9.37 -17.77 -43.95
CA GLY A 296 9.87 -18.93 -43.26
C GLY A 296 10.79 -19.82 -44.05
N TYR A 297 11.25 -20.83 -43.36
CA TYR A 297 12.01 -21.95 -43.91
C TYR A 297 11.33 -23.25 -43.52
N ILE A 298 11.12 -24.13 -44.49
CA ILE A 298 10.50 -25.43 -44.28
C ILE A 298 11.45 -26.49 -44.83
N ALA A 299 11.69 -27.50 -44.03
CA ALA A 299 12.32 -28.75 -44.45
C ALA A 299 11.43 -29.88 -44.00
N PHE A 300 11.15 -30.81 -44.91
CA PHE A 300 10.43 -32.03 -44.51
C PHE A 300 11.02 -33.24 -45.22
N ASP A 301 11.00 -34.35 -44.54
CA ASP A 301 11.41 -35.65 -45.04
C ASP A 301 10.30 -36.66 -44.87
N LEU A 302 9.84 -37.14 -46.00
CA LEU A 302 8.83 -38.19 -46.10
C LEU A 302 9.57 -39.47 -46.53
N ASN A 303 9.90 -40.30 -45.56
CA ASN A 303 10.76 -41.47 -45.73
C ASN A 303 10.43 -42.26 -46.99
N ASN A 304 11.46 -42.50 -47.82
CA ASN A 304 11.38 -43.21 -49.12
C ASN A 304 10.55 -42.57 -50.24
N VAL A 305 10.07 -41.32 -50.08
CA VAL A 305 9.19 -40.67 -51.09
C VAL A 305 9.72 -39.33 -51.52
N LEU A 306 9.95 -38.41 -50.60
CA LEU A 306 10.30 -37.03 -50.91
C LEU A 306 11.00 -36.34 -49.76
N THR A 307 12.18 -35.82 -50.03
CA THR A 307 12.90 -34.90 -49.09
C THR A 307 12.90 -33.52 -49.72
N VAL A 308 12.37 -32.54 -48.98
CA VAL A 308 12.41 -31.14 -49.36
C VAL A 308 13.29 -30.41 -48.37
N THR A 309 14.34 -29.78 -48.86
CA THR A 309 15.27 -28.93 -48.11
C THR A 309 15.31 -27.54 -48.77
N ASN A 310 15.70 -26.51 -47.98
CA ASN A 310 15.87 -25.14 -48.47
C ASN A 310 14.62 -24.49 -49.08
N ALA A 311 13.41 -24.90 -48.65
CA ALA A 311 12.21 -24.23 -49.07
C ALA A 311 11.96 -22.96 -48.25
N MET A 312 12.36 -21.83 -48.81
CA MET A 312 12.11 -20.50 -48.25
C MET A 312 10.83 -19.92 -48.84
N ASN A 313 10.02 -19.28 -47.97
CA ASN A 313 8.82 -18.58 -48.40
C ASN A 313 8.78 -17.18 -47.82
N VAL A 314 8.17 -16.26 -48.52
CA VAL A 314 7.78 -14.92 -48.04
C VAL A 314 6.44 -14.55 -48.73
N GLY A 315 5.57 -13.97 -47.91
CA GLY A 315 4.23 -13.64 -48.42
C GLY A 315 3.44 -12.77 -47.47
N VAL A 316 2.23 -12.41 -47.88
CA VAL A 316 1.27 -11.67 -47.10
C VAL A 316 0.10 -12.62 -46.77
N GLY A 317 -0.14 -12.77 -45.47
CA GLY A 317 -1.28 -13.55 -44.97
C GLY A 317 -2.47 -12.66 -44.60
N VAL A 318 -3.64 -13.02 -45.07
CA VAL A 318 -4.91 -12.41 -44.66
C VAL A 318 -5.71 -13.46 -43.89
N SER A 319 -6.18 -13.13 -42.68
CA SER A 319 -7.03 -14.02 -41.92
C SER A 319 -8.26 -13.26 -41.44
N TYR A 320 -9.42 -13.87 -41.62
CA TYR A 320 -10.70 -13.34 -41.16
C TYR A 320 -11.58 -14.46 -40.60
N ASP A 321 -11.91 -14.33 -39.31
CA ASP A 321 -12.80 -15.30 -38.67
C ASP A 321 -14.26 -14.88 -38.87
N LEU A 322 -14.94 -15.53 -39.81
CA LEU A 322 -16.34 -15.28 -40.15
C LEU A 322 -17.29 -15.53 -38.98
N SER A 323 -16.91 -16.39 -38.01
CA SER A 323 -17.73 -16.65 -36.82
C SER A 323 -17.84 -15.44 -35.91
N ASN A 324 -16.84 -14.54 -35.95
CA ASN A 324 -16.85 -13.31 -35.21
C ASN A 324 -17.96 -12.34 -35.60
N ILE A 325 -18.47 -12.41 -36.86
CA ILE A 325 -19.60 -11.60 -37.29
C ILE A 325 -20.82 -11.84 -36.38
N PHE A 326 -21.05 -13.08 -35.99
CA PHE A 326 -22.19 -13.47 -35.16
C PHE A 326 -21.91 -13.46 -33.65
N LYS A 327 -20.69 -13.82 -33.25
CA LYS A 327 -20.32 -14.01 -31.83
C LYS A 327 -19.87 -12.72 -31.16
N ASN A 328 -19.17 -11.83 -31.88
CA ASN A 328 -18.49 -10.67 -31.31
C ASN A 328 -19.43 -9.62 -30.72
N GLY A 329 -20.70 -9.56 -31.16
CA GLY A 329 -21.68 -8.63 -30.61
C GLY A 329 -21.88 -8.74 -29.10
N LYS A 330 -21.78 -9.96 -28.55
CA LYS A 330 -21.87 -10.18 -27.09
C LYS A 330 -20.58 -9.71 -26.36
N GLN A 331 -19.42 -9.90 -26.99
CA GLN A 331 -18.15 -9.43 -26.43
C GLN A 331 -18.09 -7.90 -26.37
N VAL A 332 -18.55 -7.22 -27.42
CA VAL A 332 -18.64 -5.75 -27.43
C VAL A 332 -19.62 -5.25 -26.36
N LYS A 333 -20.80 -5.89 -26.21
CA LYS A 333 -21.77 -5.54 -25.17
C LYS A 333 -21.18 -5.76 -23.76
N LEU A 334 -20.42 -6.85 -23.55
CA LEU A 334 -19.74 -7.11 -22.28
C LEU A 334 -18.70 -6.01 -21.98
N ALA A 335 -17.86 -5.63 -22.95
CA ALA A 335 -16.90 -4.55 -22.77
C ALA A 335 -17.59 -3.20 -22.50
N GLN A 336 -18.72 -2.91 -23.16
CA GLN A 336 -19.53 -1.72 -22.88
C GLN A 336 -20.11 -1.73 -21.46
N SER A 337 -20.61 -2.88 -20.99
CA SER A 337 -21.11 -3.02 -19.61
C SER A 337 -20.02 -2.75 -18.59
N LYS A 338 -18.82 -3.34 -18.75
CA LYS A 338 -17.66 -3.08 -17.87
C LYS A 338 -17.23 -1.62 -17.88
N ALA A 339 -17.24 -0.96 -19.04
CA ALA A 339 -16.95 0.47 -19.11
C ALA A 339 -18.01 1.31 -18.39
N LYS A 340 -19.27 0.91 -18.47
CA LYS A 340 -20.36 1.59 -17.73
C LYS A 340 -20.25 1.36 -16.22
N GLU A 341 -19.85 0.16 -15.76
CA GLU A 341 -19.54 -0.10 -14.35
C GLU A 341 -18.43 0.85 -13.84
N THR A 342 -17.36 1.01 -14.61
CA THR A 342 -16.26 1.92 -14.23
C THR A 342 -16.72 3.39 -14.24
N GLU A 343 -17.55 3.79 -15.18
CA GLU A 343 -18.14 5.15 -15.22
C GLU A 343 -18.99 5.44 -13.97
N ILE A 344 -19.82 4.47 -13.57
CA ILE A 344 -20.63 4.59 -12.34
C ILE A 344 -19.72 4.63 -11.11
N ALA A 345 -18.65 3.82 -11.07
CA ALA A 345 -17.68 3.83 -9.98
C ALA A 345 -16.99 5.21 -9.84
N VAL A 346 -16.68 5.90 -10.94
CA VAL A 346 -16.15 7.28 -10.90
C VAL A 346 -17.18 8.23 -10.27
N SER A 347 -18.47 8.11 -10.62
CA SER A 347 -19.52 8.94 -10.04
C SER A 347 -19.68 8.70 -8.54
N LEU A 348 -19.72 7.44 -8.13
CA LEU A 348 -19.80 7.05 -6.71
C LEU A 348 -18.61 7.56 -5.92
N MET A 349 -17.40 7.42 -6.45
CA MET A 349 -16.18 7.93 -5.79
C MET A 349 -16.21 9.45 -5.65
N ASN A 350 -16.70 10.19 -6.63
CA ASN A 350 -16.86 11.65 -6.53
C ASN A 350 -17.80 12.05 -5.38
N ASP A 351 -18.90 11.33 -5.20
CA ASP A 351 -19.85 11.61 -4.14
C ASP A 351 -19.26 11.21 -2.77
N GLN A 352 -18.57 10.07 -2.69
CA GLN A 352 -17.85 9.63 -1.49
C GLN A 352 -16.77 10.64 -1.06
N ILE A 353 -16.00 11.19 -2.01
CA ILE A 353 -14.98 12.21 -1.71
C ILE A 353 -15.61 13.45 -1.08
N LYS A 354 -16.75 13.93 -1.61
CA LYS A 354 -17.46 15.08 -1.03
C LYS A 354 -17.92 14.81 0.40
N GLU A 355 -18.44 13.60 0.64
CA GLU A 355 -18.86 13.16 1.97
C GLU A 355 -17.68 13.06 2.94
N GLU A 356 -16.57 12.43 2.54
CA GLU A 356 -15.34 12.32 3.34
C GLU A 356 -14.79 13.70 3.72
N VAL A 357 -14.70 14.63 2.77
CA VAL A 357 -14.22 16.00 3.03
C VAL A 357 -15.14 16.73 3.98
N PHE A 358 -16.47 16.64 3.77
CA PHE A 358 -17.45 17.26 4.66
C PHE A 358 -17.33 16.70 6.09
N GLN A 359 -17.26 15.39 6.24
CA GLN A 359 -17.12 14.73 7.53
C GLN A 359 -15.81 15.12 8.23
N ALA A 360 -14.68 15.10 7.50
CA ALA A 360 -13.39 15.51 8.04
C ALA A 360 -13.39 16.97 8.50
N GLN A 361 -14.04 17.86 7.75
CA GLN A 361 -14.19 19.26 8.12
C GLN A 361 -15.02 19.43 9.41
N GLN A 362 -16.14 18.69 9.56
CA GLN A 362 -16.95 18.72 10.77
C GLN A 362 -16.17 18.17 11.98
N ASN A 363 -15.42 17.09 11.80
CA ASN A 363 -14.61 16.48 12.85
C ASN A 363 -13.50 17.45 13.31
N TYR A 364 -12.82 18.12 12.37
CA TYR A 364 -11.81 19.13 12.71
C TYR A 364 -12.42 20.31 13.47
N ASN A 365 -13.55 20.86 13.01
CA ASN A 365 -14.24 21.95 13.68
C ASN A 365 -14.70 21.56 15.12
N LEU A 366 -15.15 20.31 15.29
CA LEU A 366 -15.53 19.78 16.60
C LEU A 366 -14.31 19.65 17.52
N SER A 367 -13.18 19.13 17.01
CA SER A 367 -11.96 18.95 17.80
C SER A 367 -11.41 20.28 18.33
N LEU A 368 -11.49 21.36 17.54
CA LEU A 368 -11.14 22.72 17.99
C LEU A 368 -12.02 23.18 19.17
N LYS A 369 -13.34 22.98 19.08
CA LYS A 369 -14.27 23.31 20.16
C LYS A 369 -14.01 22.49 21.42
N GLN A 370 -13.79 21.19 21.27
CA GLN A 370 -13.46 20.29 22.38
C GLN A 370 -12.15 20.71 23.08
N SER A 371 -11.13 21.08 22.35
CA SER A 371 -9.86 21.54 22.92
C SER A 371 -10.04 22.81 23.77
N LEU A 372 -10.89 23.74 23.34
CA LEU A 372 -11.22 24.93 24.13
C LEU A 372 -12.00 24.58 25.42
N VAL A 373 -12.97 23.66 25.33
CA VAL A 373 -13.76 23.21 26.50
C VAL A 373 -12.86 22.51 27.50
N TYR A 374 -12.00 21.58 27.06
CA TYR A 374 -11.08 20.88 27.96
C TYR A 374 -10.03 21.81 28.57
N GLY A 375 -9.62 22.89 27.86
CA GLY A 375 -8.79 23.93 28.45
C GLY A 375 -9.46 24.58 29.67
N LYS A 376 -10.71 25.01 29.55
CA LYS A 376 -11.50 25.55 30.66
C LYS A 376 -11.75 24.54 31.78
N ALA A 377 -11.98 23.27 31.42
CA ALA A 377 -12.19 22.21 32.40
C ALA A 377 -10.95 21.99 33.29
N VAL A 378 -9.75 22.13 32.74
CA VAL A 378 -8.51 22.06 33.55
C VAL A 378 -8.43 23.23 34.54
N GLU A 379 -8.74 24.45 34.10
CA GLU A 379 -8.76 25.62 34.98
C GLU A 379 -9.75 25.43 36.15
N GLN A 380 -10.97 24.99 35.83
CA GLN A 380 -12.01 24.73 36.81
C GLN A 380 -11.69 23.60 37.78
N ALA A 381 -11.18 22.47 37.28
CA ALA A 381 -10.82 21.31 38.10
C ALA A 381 -9.60 21.62 39.00
N THR A 382 -8.64 22.41 38.48
CA THR A 382 -7.46 22.82 39.27
C THR A 382 -7.87 23.74 40.43
N GLU A 383 -8.73 24.69 40.18
CA GLU A 383 -9.23 25.59 41.23
C GLU A 383 -10.11 24.84 42.21
N ASN A 384 -10.97 23.94 41.75
CA ASN A 384 -11.79 23.11 42.65
C ASN A 384 -10.88 22.25 43.57
N TYR A 385 -9.85 21.59 43.03
CA TYR A 385 -8.90 20.83 43.83
C TYR A 385 -8.20 21.70 44.87
N ARG A 386 -7.78 22.91 44.51
CA ARG A 386 -7.17 23.87 45.45
C ARG A 386 -8.10 24.21 46.60
N ILE A 387 -9.38 24.53 46.31
CA ILE A 387 -10.37 24.88 47.31
C ILE A 387 -10.68 23.69 48.23
N VAL A 388 -10.88 22.49 47.66
CA VAL A 388 -11.16 21.27 48.43
C VAL A 388 -9.97 20.91 49.33
N LYS A 389 -8.76 21.05 48.83
CA LYS A 389 -7.53 20.81 49.58
C LYS A 389 -7.42 21.80 50.76
N ASP A 390 -7.64 23.09 50.51
CA ASP A 390 -7.64 24.10 51.61
C ASP A 390 -8.70 23.80 52.69
N LYS A 391 -9.90 23.34 52.26
CA LYS A 391 -10.94 22.92 53.20
C LYS A 391 -10.54 21.69 54.00
N TYR A 392 -9.95 20.69 53.34
CA TYR A 392 -9.47 19.48 53.99
C TYR A 392 -8.40 19.77 55.01
N ASP A 393 -7.40 20.59 54.62
CA ASP A 393 -6.34 21.02 55.55
C ASP A 393 -6.83 21.78 56.79
N ASN A 394 -8.04 22.39 56.69
CA ASN A 394 -8.71 23.07 57.79
C ASN A 394 -9.84 22.22 58.43
N SER A 395 -9.91 20.91 58.14
CA SER A 395 -10.95 19.98 58.66
C SER A 395 -12.38 20.34 58.28
N LEU A 396 -12.62 21.06 57.15
CA LEU A 396 -13.90 21.48 56.63
C LEU A 396 -14.40 20.62 55.44
N SER A 397 -13.62 19.60 55.03
CA SER A 397 -13.96 18.63 54.01
C SER A 397 -13.41 17.27 54.36
N ASP A 398 -13.96 16.20 53.84
CA ASP A 398 -13.52 14.84 54.12
C ASP A 398 -12.50 14.29 53.09
N THR A 399 -11.96 13.10 53.39
CA THR A 399 -10.98 12.42 52.54
C THR A 399 -11.56 12.08 51.17
N ASN A 400 -12.87 11.76 51.08
CA ASN A 400 -13.48 11.39 49.79
C ASN A 400 -13.54 12.60 48.85
N ASP A 401 -13.92 13.79 49.39
CA ASP A 401 -13.95 15.02 48.60
C ASP A 401 -12.56 15.35 48.03
N LEU A 402 -11.50 15.20 48.85
CA LEU A 402 -10.13 15.46 48.40
C LEU A 402 -9.70 14.48 47.31
N LEU A 403 -9.95 13.18 47.45
CA LEU A 403 -9.60 12.17 46.48
C LEU A 403 -10.37 12.33 45.17
N GLU A 404 -11.66 12.66 45.25
CA GLU A 404 -12.51 12.93 44.10
C GLU A 404 -12.04 14.18 43.34
N ALA A 405 -11.74 15.28 44.03
CA ALA A 405 -11.22 16.50 43.39
C ALA A 405 -9.86 16.27 42.70
N ASP A 406 -8.96 15.45 43.29
CA ASP A 406 -7.69 15.05 42.71
C ASP A 406 -7.89 14.22 41.42
N TYR A 407 -8.82 13.25 41.48
CA TYR A 407 -9.15 12.44 40.30
C TYR A 407 -9.73 13.29 39.16
N GLN A 408 -10.65 14.20 39.47
CA GLN A 408 -11.26 15.10 38.49
C GLN A 408 -10.22 16.04 37.86
N GLN A 409 -9.25 16.53 38.63
CA GLN A 409 -8.15 17.34 38.12
C GLN A 409 -7.26 16.54 37.15
N LEU A 410 -6.86 15.32 37.54
CA LEU A 410 -6.09 14.43 36.68
C LEU A 410 -6.83 14.14 35.37
N GLN A 411 -8.12 13.79 35.46
CA GLN A 411 -8.92 13.48 34.27
C GLN A 411 -9.05 14.69 33.34
N ALA A 412 -9.23 15.89 33.88
CA ALA A 412 -9.26 17.11 33.08
C ALA A 412 -7.92 17.38 32.37
N LYS A 413 -6.80 17.21 33.05
CA LYS A 413 -5.44 17.35 32.45
C LYS A 413 -5.22 16.32 31.33
N ILE A 414 -5.60 15.07 31.54
CA ILE A 414 -5.52 14.01 30.52
C ILE A 414 -6.36 14.40 29.31
N ASN A 415 -7.63 14.75 29.49
CA ASN A 415 -8.53 15.12 28.39
C ASN A 415 -7.99 16.32 27.59
N GLN A 416 -7.41 17.31 28.24
CA GLN A 416 -6.78 18.45 27.56
C GLN A 416 -5.56 18.00 26.73
N ALA A 417 -4.67 17.17 27.29
CA ALA A 417 -3.49 16.69 26.57
C ALA A 417 -3.89 15.88 25.33
N LEU A 418 -4.87 14.97 25.47
CA LEU A 418 -5.39 14.17 24.35
C LEU A 418 -6.05 15.04 23.29
N SER A 419 -6.85 16.04 23.70
CA SER A 419 -7.55 16.92 22.75
C SER A 419 -6.60 17.75 21.87
N LYS A 420 -5.44 18.13 22.38
CA LYS A 420 -4.40 18.82 21.59
C LYS A 420 -3.86 17.93 20.48
N ALA A 421 -3.67 16.65 20.75
CA ALA A 421 -3.28 15.66 19.75
C ALA A 421 -4.41 15.40 18.75
N ASP A 422 -5.67 15.35 19.22
CA ASP A 422 -6.85 15.17 18.36
C ASP A 422 -7.00 16.31 17.35
N VAL A 423 -6.77 17.55 17.74
CA VAL A 423 -6.82 18.70 16.82
C VAL A 423 -5.80 18.51 15.68
N ALA A 424 -4.57 18.12 15.99
CA ALA A 424 -3.55 17.88 14.98
C ALA A 424 -3.92 16.70 14.07
N GLN A 425 -4.37 15.58 14.65
CA GLN A 425 -4.80 14.41 13.90
C GLN A 425 -5.95 14.75 12.94
N LYS A 426 -7.01 15.42 13.42
CA LYS A 426 -8.17 15.81 12.60
C LYS A 426 -7.83 16.85 11.52
N TYR A 427 -6.84 17.69 11.76
CA TYR A 427 -6.31 18.57 10.73
C TYR A 427 -5.69 17.77 9.57
N TYR A 428 -4.82 16.80 9.86
CA TYR A 428 -4.17 16.01 8.81
C TYR A 428 -5.12 15.00 8.14
N GLU A 429 -6.13 14.48 8.87
CA GLU A 429 -7.23 13.71 8.27
C GLU A 429 -7.98 14.56 7.22
N LEU A 430 -8.24 15.85 7.50
CA LEU A 430 -8.84 16.77 6.55
C LEU A 430 -7.93 17.03 5.34
N GLN A 431 -6.61 17.16 5.56
CA GLN A 431 -5.66 17.30 4.44
C GLN A 431 -5.65 16.04 3.56
N PHE A 432 -5.71 14.86 4.16
CA PHE A 432 -5.82 13.59 3.43
C PHE A 432 -7.12 13.50 2.63
N ALA A 433 -8.27 13.74 3.25
CA ALA A 433 -9.57 13.72 2.58
C ALA A 433 -9.60 14.70 1.39
N SER A 434 -8.88 15.82 1.51
CA SER A 434 -8.72 16.83 0.45
C SER A 434 -7.65 16.49 -0.58
N GLY A 435 -6.93 15.35 -0.46
CA GLY A 435 -5.85 14.95 -1.36
C GLY A 435 -4.58 15.79 -1.25
N LYS A 436 -4.28 16.31 -0.07
CA LYS A 436 -3.20 17.29 0.16
C LYS A 436 -2.24 16.93 1.30
N LEU A 437 -2.34 15.75 1.90
CA LEU A 437 -1.56 15.43 3.09
C LEU A 437 -0.05 15.57 2.86
N THR A 438 0.49 14.91 1.84
CA THR A 438 1.93 14.97 1.52
C THR A 438 2.38 16.37 1.11
N SER A 439 1.54 17.09 0.35
CA SER A 439 1.85 18.47 -0.03
C SER A 439 1.81 19.44 1.14
N SER A 440 0.91 19.23 2.12
CA SER A 440 0.84 20.04 3.35
C SER A 440 2.06 19.85 4.26
N LEU A 441 2.74 18.73 4.16
CA LEU A 441 4.00 18.45 4.86
C LEU A 441 5.24 18.83 4.02
N ASN A 442 5.05 19.46 2.84
CA ASN A 442 6.14 19.77 1.90
C ASN A 442 6.99 18.55 1.53
N ILE A 443 6.33 17.39 1.38
CA ILE A 443 6.98 16.16 0.94
C ILE A 443 6.89 16.08 -0.58
N THR A 444 8.04 16.06 -1.24
CA THR A 444 8.12 15.98 -2.71
C THR A 444 7.68 14.59 -3.18
N GLN A 445 6.59 14.51 -3.93
CA GLN A 445 6.17 13.28 -4.61
C GLN A 445 7.00 13.10 -5.89
N ASN A 446 8.27 12.70 -5.75
CA ASN A 446 9.10 12.34 -6.90
C ASN A 446 8.73 10.96 -7.45
#